data_76e5a00a64c4703cc8d4e9fedfd5d6ae
#
_entry.id   76e5a00a64c4703cc8d4e9fedfd5d6ae
#
_cell.length_a   1.000
_cell.length_b   1.000
_cell.length_c   1.000
_cell.angle_alpha   90.00
_cell.angle_beta   90.00
_cell.angle_gamma   90.00
#
_symmetry.space_group_name_H-M   'P 1'
#
loop_
_entity.id
_entity.type
_entity.pdbx_description
1 polymer ?
#
loop_
_entity_poly.entity_id
_entity_poly.type
_entity_poly.pdbx_seq_one_letter_code
_entity_poly.pdbx_strand_id
1 'polypeptide(L)'
;MPSEQAFALIDCNSFYASCERVFRPDLAKTPIVVLSNNDGCVIARSYNAKPYVKMGEPYFQAKEKLRRHGIVAFSSNYALYGDMSERVMTLIESMVPAVEVYSIDECFADLTGVQGSLTQFGREVRAKVLRCTGIPVGVGIARTKTLAKLANHTAKRLQAHTGGVVDITDDFKRDWVLRNTEVKEVWGIGRRMTAHLEAMGIRTAMDLAKADPRMLRDKFSVVVEKTARELAGTPCLELEEADPPKQEICCSRMFGKRLTELAPIKQAVATYTARAAEKLRAQGSVCKRMRVSIRTGMFNPDEAKYAKGALVELPYPTNDTLLLTRAATEAAAQVYRSGFRYSKAEVLLMDLRQPGEFSDDLFAVTQSAACDRLMSMLDEINGKYGRGTMRTASVPDTPDWGMRREMMSRSYTTRIDQLWRVR
;
A
#
# COMPACT_ATOMS: atom_id res chain seq x y z
N MET A 1 -9.68 -0.42 -38.48
CA MET A 1 -10.61 -0.64 -37.37
C MET A 1 -9.95 -0.05 -36.13
N PRO A 2 -10.67 0.64 -35.21
CA PRO A 2 -10.06 1.04 -33.96
C PRO A 2 -9.52 -0.23 -33.27
N SER A 3 -8.29 -0.17 -32.77
CA SER A 3 -7.68 -1.27 -32.04
C SER A 3 -8.56 -1.60 -30.82
N GLU A 4 -8.90 -2.89 -30.62
CA GLU A 4 -9.67 -3.27 -29.44
C GLU A 4 -8.85 -2.96 -28.17
N GLN A 5 -9.51 -2.35 -27.19
CA GLN A 5 -8.88 -2.02 -25.90
C GLN A 5 -8.41 -3.28 -25.19
N ALA A 6 -7.16 -3.28 -24.73
CA ALA A 6 -6.58 -4.38 -24.00
C ALA A 6 -5.70 -3.86 -22.84
N PHE A 7 -5.93 -4.40 -21.66
CA PHE A 7 -5.13 -4.12 -20.45
C PHE A 7 -4.35 -5.35 -20.02
N ALA A 8 -3.13 -5.15 -19.55
CA ALA A 8 -2.41 -6.15 -18.80
C ALA A 8 -2.33 -5.74 -17.34
N LEU A 9 -2.61 -6.65 -16.42
CA LEU A 9 -2.14 -6.56 -15.05
C LEU A 9 -0.81 -7.32 -14.94
N ILE A 10 0.24 -6.63 -14.52
CA ILE A 10 1.56 -7.19 -14.26
C ILE A 10 1.80 -7.11 -12.76
N ASP A 11 2.03 -8.25 -12.11
CA ASP A 11 2.09 -8.38 -10.65
C ASP A 11 3.33 -9.16 -10.24
N CYS A 12 4.11 -8.60 -9.33
CA CYS A 12 5.33 -9.21 -8.81
C CYS A 12 5.03 -10.36 -7.85
N ASN A 13 5.43 -11.56 -8.21
CA ASN A 13 5.13 -12.77 -7.44
C ASN A 13 5.82 -12.75 -6.07
N SER A 14 5.03 -12.81 -4.98
CA SER A 14 5.53 -12.79 -3.60
C SER A 14 6.56 -11.67 -3.35
N PHE A 15 6.26 -10.48 -3.79
CA PHE A 15 7.17 -9.36 -4.02
C PHE A 15 8.21 -9.15 -2.92
N TYR A 16 7.81 -8.93 -1.66
CA TYR A 16 8.78 -8.67 -0.58
C TYR A 16 9.75 -9.86 -0.37
N ALA A 17 9.25 -11.08 -0.42
CA ALA A 17 10.10 -12.27 -0.31
C ALA A 17 11.03 -12.42 -1.53
N SER A 18 10.58 -12.00 -2.70
CA SER A 18 11.40 -11.98 -3.92
C SER A 18 12.49 -10.92 -3.84
N CYS A 19 12.19 -9.71 -3.35
CA CYS A 19 13.20 -8.67 -3.10
C CYS A 19 14.32 -9.15 -2.17
N GLU A 20 13.97 -9.81 -1.06
CA GLU A 20 14.96 -10.38 -0.14
C GLU A 20 15.84 -11.44 -0.83
N ARG A 21 15.23 -12.26 -1.69
CA ARG A 21 15.93 -13.35 -2.37
C ARG A 21 16.91 -12.87 -3.45
N VAL A 22 16.61 -11.74 -4.12
CA VAL A 22 17.52 -11.16 -5.14
C VAL A 22 18.93 -10.95 -4.58
N PHE A 23 19.05 -10.49 -3.35
CA PHE A 23 20.33 -10.18 -2.70
C PHE A 23 20.86 -11.33 -1.82
N ARG A 24 20.14 -12.46 -1.77
CA ARG A 24 20.47 -13.65 -0.99
C ARG A 24 20.32 -14.91 -1.84
N PRO A 25 21.23 -15.12 -2.83
CA PRO A 25 21.19 -16.29 -3.70
C PRO A 25 21.29 -17.63 -2.92
N ASP A 26 21.90 -17.62 -1.76
CA ASP A 26 21.91 -18.73 -0.81
C ASP A 26 20.51 -19.14 -0.34
N LEU A 27 19.53 -18.23 -0.39
CA LEU A 27 18.13 -18.48 -0.05
C LEU A 27 17.23 -18.79 -1.27
N ALA A 28 17.81 -19.10 -2.43
CA ALA A 28 17.05 -19.32 -3.66
C ALA A 28 15.96 -20.42 -3.50
N LYS A 29 16.24 -21.48 -2.74
CA LYS A 29 15.31 -22.59 -2.46
C LYS A 29 14.71 -22.54 -1.06
N THR A 30 15.20 -21.68 -0.19
CA THR A 30 14.75 -21.57 1.21
C THR A 30 13.39 -20.88 1.28
N PRO A 31 12.43 -21.39 2.08
CA PRO A 31 11.19 -20.69 2.34
C PRO A 31 11.45 -19.38 3.10
N ILE A 32 10.79 -18.29 2.67
CA ILE A 32 10.95 -16.95 3.24
C ILE A 32 9.59 -16.39 3.62
N VAL A 33 9.54 -15.71 4.75
CA VAL A 33 8.42 -14.84 5.15
C VAL A 33 8.93 -13.43 5.47
N VAL A 34 8.10 -12.42 5.21
CA VAL A 34 8.37 -11.04 5.60
C VAL A 34 7.30 -10.60 6.60
N LEU A 35 7.73 -9.93 7.64
CA LEU A 35 6.90 -9.51 8.76
C LEU A 35 6.46 -8.06 8.62
N SER A 36 5.32 -7.73 9.19
CA SER A 36 4.80 -6.36 9.26
C SER A 36 5.61 -5.52 10.26
N ASN A 37 5.26 -4.24 10.37
CA ASN A 37 5.84 -3.32 11.36
C ASN A 37 5.86 -3.95 12.76
N ASN A 38 6.95 -3.72 13.50
CA ASN A 38 7.25 -4.31 14.82
C ASN A 38 7.36 -5.84 14.81
N ASP A 39 7.69 -6.42 13.67
CA ASP A 39 7.76 -7.89 13.49
C ASP A 39 6.47 -8.60 13.95
N GLY A 40 5.32 -7.95 13.70
CA GLY A 40 4.05 -8.36 14.27
C GLY A 40 3.44 -9.59 13.61
N CYS A 41 3.16 -9.53 12.30
CA CYS A 41 2.46 -10.58 11.56
C CYS A 41 3.14 -10.84 10.22
N VAL A 42 2.93 -12.02 9.66
CA VAL A 42 3.39 -12.38 8.31
C VAL A 42 2.59 -11.62 7.26
N ILE A 43 3.25 -10.78 6.45
CA ILE A 43 2.63 -9.99 5.37
C ILE A 43 3.07 -10.40 3.98
N ALA A 44 4.14 -11.19 3.86
CA ALA A 44 4.50 -11.82 2.59
C ALA A 44 5.10 -13.20 2.83
N ARG A 45 4.91 -14.08 1.88
CA ARG A 45 5.38 -15.47 1.92
C ARG A 45 5.89 -15.86 0.55
N SER A 46 7.09 -16.44 0.47
CA SER A 46 7.51 -17.12 -0.75
C SER A 46 6.59 -18.30 -1.07
N TYR A 47 6.56 -18.73 -2.33
CA TYR A 47 5.68 -19.82 -2.77
C TYR A 47 5.83 -21.07 -1.90
N ASN A 48 7.08 -21.47 -1.63
CA ASN A 48 7.42 -22.65 -0.82
C ASN A 48 7.17 -22.47 0.70
N ALA A 49 6.87 -21.26 1.19
CA ALA A 49 6.46 -21.02 2.56
C ALA A 49 4.92 -21.11 2.77
N LYS A 50 4.14 -20.94 1.69
CA LYS A 50 2.66 -20.89 1.75
C LYS A 50 2.00 -22.10 2.43
N PRO A 51 2.47 -23.37 2.25
CA PRO A 51 1.87 -24.51 2.90
C PRO A 51 1.99 -24.50 4.42
N TYR A 52 2.99 -23.84 4.97
CA TYR A 52 3.33 -23.88 6.39
C TYR A 52 2.79 -22.70 7.20
N VAL A 53 2.62 -21.54 6.57
CA VAL A 53 2.31 -20.28 7.29
C VAL A 53 1.15 -19.56 6.63
N LYS A 54 0.21 -19.06 7.43
CA LYS A 54 -0.93 -18.28 6.95
C LYS A 54 -0.57 -16.79 6.80
N MET A 55 -1.22 -16.10 5.85
CA MET A 55 -1.15 -14.64 5.77
C MET A 55 -1.79 -14.01 7.00
N GLY A 56 -1.15 -12.98 7.57
CA GLY A 56 -1.62 -12.33 8.80
C GLY A 56 -1.32 -13.12 10.08
N GLU A 57 -0.67 -14.27 10.02
CA GLU A 57 -0.32 -15.07 11.19
C GLU A 57 0.63 -14.28 12.09
N PRO A 58 0.33 -14.14 13.43
CA PRO A 58 1.22 -13.43 14.34
C PRO A 58 2.58 -14.13 14.46
N TYR A 59 3.66 -13.36 14.35
CA TYR A 59 5.02 -13.92 14.38
C TYR A 59 5.33 -14.70 15.67
N PHE A 60 4.87 -14.20 16.82
CA PHE A 60 5.11 -14.88 18.09
C PHE A 60 4.47 -16.29 18.15
N GLN A 61 3.37 -16.52 17.41
CA GLN A 61 2.74 -17.84 17.29
C GLN A 61 3.42 -18.69 16.19
N ALA A 62 3.90 -18.05 15.14
CA ALA A 62 4.53 -18.73 14.01
C ALA A 62 5.99 -19.13 14.28
N LYS A 63 6.71 -18.42 15.17
CA LYS A 63 8.16 -18.50 15.37
C LYS A 63 8.71 -19.94 15.47
N GLU A 64 8.12 -20.77 16.31
CA GLU A 64 8.57 -22.15 16.50
C GLU A 64 8.33 -23.00 15.24
N LYS A 65 7.21 -22.81 14.58
CA LYS A 65 6.87 -23.46 13.31
C LYS A 65 7.84 -23.04 12.20
N LEU A 66 8.17 -21.76 12.11
CA LEU A 66 9.15 -21.25 11.16
C LEU A 66 10.50 -21.93 11.34
N ARG A 67 10.98 -22.00 12.60
CA ARG A 67 12.24 -22.66 12.95
C ARG A 67 12.25 -24.14 12.54
N ARG A 68 11.17 -24.87 12.84
CA ARG A 68 11.04 -26.31 12.54
C ARG A 68 11.10 -26.61 11.04
N HIS A 69 10.56 -25.71 10.21
CA HIS A 69 10.54 -25.89 8.75
C HIS A 69 11.67 -25.14 8.03
N GLY A 70 12.66 -24.60 8.74
CA GLY A 70 13.78 -23.88 8.13
C GLY A 70 13.35 -22.63 7.35
N ILE A 71 12.24 -21.99 7.78
CA ILE A 71 11.71 -20.80 7.12
C ILE A 71 12.41 -19.58 7.69
N VAL A 72 13.04 -18.78 6.81
CA VAL A 72 13.72 -17.54 7.19
C VAL A 72 12.72 -16.39 7.24
N ALA A 73 12.74 -15.65 8.36
CA ALA A 73 11.91 -14.46 8.55
C ALA A 73 12.73 -13.19 8.39
N PHE A 74 12.18 -12.20 7.70
CA PHE A 74 12.74 -10.85 7.58
C PHE A 74 11.76 -9.82 8.11
N SER A 75 12.28 -8.77 8.77
CA SER A 75 11.51 -7.55 9.02
C SER A 75 11.29 -6.80 7.71
N SER A 76 10.18 -6.06 7.58
CA SER A 76 9.92 -5.26 6.37
C SER A 76 10.99 -4.20 6.12
N ASN A 77 11.63 -4.25 4.95
CA ASN A 77 12.58 -3.26 4.46
C ASN A 77 11.96 -2.43 3.33
N TYR A 78 11.02 -1.53 3.71
CA TYR A 78 10.27 -0.75 2.72
C TYR A 78 11.13 0.16 1.83
N ALA A 79 12.31 0.57 2.29
CA ALA A 79 13.23 1.35 1.45
C ALA A 79 13.75 0.50 0.28
N LEU A 80 14.19 -0.73 0.58
CA LEU A 80 14.61 -1.69 -0.44
C LEU A 80 13.45 -2.07 -1.38
N TYR A 81 12.26 -2.34 -0.82
CA TYR A 81 11.11 -2.77 -1.62
C TYR A 81 10.61 -1.64 -2.52
N GLY A 82 10.65 -0.38 -2.05
CA GLY A 82 10.30 0.79 -2.86
C GLY A 82 11.24 0.97 -4.05
N ASP A 83 12.55 0.88 -3.84
CA ASP A 83 13.55 0.97 -4.91
C ASP A 83 13.41 -0.18 -5.93
N MET A 84 13.19 -1.40 -5.46
CA MET A 84 12.98 -2.55 -6.35
C MET A 84 11.67 -2.43 -7.15
N SER A 85 10.61 -1.88 -6.52
CA SER A 85 9.36 -1.54 -7.20
C SER A 85 9.59 -0.54 -8.33
N GLU A 86 10.24 0.58 -8.02
CA GLU A 86 10.54 1.62 -9.01
C GLU A 86 11.31 1.06 -10.21
N ARG A 87 12.32 0.22 -9.98
CA ARG A 87 13.07 -0.45 -11.06
C ARG A 87 12.19 -1.34 -11.94
N VAL A 88 11.29 -2.11 -11.33
CA VAL A 88 10.35 -2.97 -12.07
C VAL A 88 9.37 -2.12 -12.86
N MET A 89 8.77 -1.10 -12.25
CA MET A 89 7.76 -0.25 -12.90
C MET A 89 8.35 0.56 -14.06
N THR A 90 9.52 1.19 -13.88
CA THR A 90 10.24 1.91 -14.94
C THR A 90 10.59 0.99 -16.11
N LEU A 91 11.00 -0.27 -15.82
CA LEU A 91 11.29 -1.23 -16.88
C LEU A 91 10.03 -1.60 -17.67
N ILE A 92 8.89 -1.81 -17.00
CA ILE A 92 7.60 -2.09 -17.66
C ILE A 92 7.17 -0.89 -18.50
N GLU A 93 7.25 0.32 -17.95
CA GLU A 93 6.93 1.58 -18.64
C GLU A 93 7.70 1.74 -19.96
N SER A 94 8.97 1.29 -19.99
CA SER A 94 9.77 1.31 -21.22
C SER A 94 9.31 0.33 -22.32
N MET A 95 8.33 -0.53 -22.03
CA MET A 95 7.88 -1.60 -22.93
C MET A 95 6.45 -1.42 -23.45
N VAL A 96 5.65 -0.57 -22.81
CA VAL A 96 4.22 -0.40 -23.10
C VAL A 96 3.88 1.07 -23.33
N PRO A 97 2.77 1.37 -24.03
CA PRO A 97 2.37 2.75 -24.32
C PRO A 97 2.04 3.59 -23.08
N ALA A 98 1.37 2.99 -22.08
CA ALA A 98 1.00 3.67 -20.84
C ALA A 98 0.94 2.68 -19.68
N VAL A 99 1.26 3.17 -18.46
CA VAL A 99 1.26 2.39 -17.21
C VAL A 99 0.57 3.18 -16.11
N GLU A 100 -0.26 2.50 -15.34
CA GLU A 100 -0.76 2.94 -14.04
C GLU A 100 -0.11 2.08 -12.95
N VAL A 101 0.72 2.66 -12.11
CA VAL A 101 1.28 1.98 -10.94
C VAL A 101 0.20 1.89 -9.86
N TYR A 102 -0.47 0.75 -9.79
CA TYR A 102 -1.59 0.54 -8.87
C TYR A 102 -1.15 0.27 -7.42
N SER A 103 -0.04 -0.43 -7.25
CA SER A 103 0.55 -0.70 -5.93
C SER A 103 2.08 -0.84 -6.01
N ILE A 104 2.72 -1.13 -4.87
CA ILE A 104 4.18 -1.37 -4.80
C ILE A 104 4.62 -2.60 -5.61
N ASP A 105 3.71 -3.51 -5.93
CA ASP A 105 4.02 -4.79 -6.57
C ASP A 105 3.19 -5.10 -7.82
N GLU A 106 2.26 -4.21 -8.20
CA GLU A 106 1.43 -4.40 -9.40
C GLU A 106 1.16 -3.10 -10.17
N CYS A 107 1.07 -3.22 -11.48
CA CYS A 107 0.66 -2.13 -12.36
C CYS A 107 -0.30 -2.64 -13.44
N PHE A 108 -1.14 -1.72 -13.93
CA PHE A 108 -1.90 -1.90 -15.17
C PHE A 108 -1.12 -1.27 -16.31
N ALA A 109 -1.07 -1.96 -17.43
CA ALA A 109 -0.47 -1.46 -18.67
C ALA A 109 -1.52 -1.45 -19.77
N ASP A 110 -1.52 -0.41 -20.59
CA ASP A 110 -2.30 -0.37 -21.82
C ASP A 110 -1.56 -1.14 -22.90
N LEU A 111 -2.23 -2.12 -23.49
CA LEU A 111 -1.72 -2.90 -24.62
C LEU A 111 -2.50 -2.60 -25.91
N THR A 112 -3.33 -1.56 -25.92
CA THR A 112 -4.11 -1.16 -27.08
C THR A 112 -3.16 -0.79 -28.23
N GLY A 113 -3.31 -1.44 -29.36
CA GLY A 113 -2.44 -1.20 -30.54
C GLY A 113 -1.13 -2.01 -30.55
N VAL A 114 -0.82 -2.77 -29.50
CA VAL A 114 0.34 -3.70 -29.53
C VAL A 114 0.12 -4.77 -30.60
N GLN A 115 1.07 -4.88 -31.52
CA GLN A 115 0.96 -5.80 -32.65
C GLN A 115 1.35 -7.25 -32.27
N GLY A 116 0.70 -8.23 -32.87
CA GLY A 116 1.00 -9.63 -32.71
C GLY A 116 0.31 -10.29 -31.52
N SER A 117 0.90 -11.33 -30.98
CA SER A 117 0.30 -12.12 -29.88
C SER A 117 0.54 -11.47 -28.53
N LEU A 118 -0.54 -11.01 -27.87
CA LEU A 118 -0.47 -10.44 -26.52
C LEU A 118 0.06 -11.44 -25.49
N THR A 119 -0.23 -12.74 -25.66
CA THR A 119 0.35 -13.81 -24.83
C THR A 119 1.87 -13.86 -24.97
N GLN A 120 2.40 -13.76 -26.20
CA GLN A 120 3.85 -13.73 -26.43
C GLN A 120 4.48 -12.48 -25.85
N PHE A 121 3.87 -11.32 -26.04
CA PHE A 121 4.31 -10.08 -25.43
C PHE A 121 4.37 -10.19 -23.89
N GLY A 122 3.34 -10.75 -23.25
CA GLY A 122 3.34 -11.01 -21.81
C GLY A 122 4.51 -11.91 -21.35
N ARG A 123 4.90 -12.90 -22.15
CA ARG A 123 6.09 -13.74 -21.88
C ARG A 123 7.40 -12.95 -21.98
N GLU A 124 7.49 -12.06 -22.95
CA GLU A 124 8.65 -11.18 -23.13
C GLU A 124 8.81 -10.20 -21.96
N VAL A 125 7.71 -9.58 -21.51
CA VAL A 125 7.70 -8.74 -20.31
C VAL A 125 8.21 -9.54 -19.11
N ARG A 126 7.67 -10.73 -18.85
CA ARG A 126 8.11 -11.59 -17.75
C ARG A 126 9.60 -11.91 -17.81
N ALA A 127 10.09 -12.31 -18.98
CA ALA A 127 11.48 -12.67 -19.18
C ALA A 127 12.42 -11.48 -18.97
N LYS A 128 12.04 -10.30 -19.48
CA LYS A 128 12.83 -9.07 -19.36
C LYS A 128 12.87 -8.58 -17.91
N VAL A 129 11.73 -8.53 -17.22
CA VAL A 129 11.66 -8.12 -15.81
C VAL A 129 12.50 -9.06 -14.94
N LEU A 130 12.34 -10.39 -15.09
CA LEU A 130 13.12 -11.35 -14.34
C LEU A 130 14.62 -11.22 -14.59
N ARG A 131 15.03 -11.06 -15.85
CA ARG A 131 16.45 -10.92 -16.24
C ARG A 131 17.08 -9.65 -15.67
N CYS A 132 16.36 -8.53 -15.70
CA CYS A 132 16.90 -7.21 -15.32
C CYS A 132 16.83 -6.93 -13.82
N THR A 133 15.83 -7.48 -13.12
CA THR A 133 15.58 -7.16 -11.69
C THR A 133 15.66 -8.37 -10.76
N GLY A 134 15.66 -9.58 -11.29
CA GLY A 134 15.56 -10.81 -10.51
C GLY A 134 14.16 -11.06 -9.91
N ILE A 135 13.17 -10.20 -10.19
CA ILE A 135 11.81 -10.32 -9.67
C ILE A 135 10.91 -11.08 -10.67
N PRO A 136 10.33 -12.22 -10.29
CA PRO A 136 9.38 -12.91 -11.15
C PRO A 136 8.03 -12.22 -11.12
N VAL A 137 7.39 -12.04 -12.29
CA VAL A 137 6.07 -11.43 -12.41
C VAL A 137 5.05 -12.37 -13.04
N GLY A 138 3.77 -12.20 -12.74
CA GLY A 138 2.64 -12.79 -13.46
C GLY A 138 1.98 -11.76 -14.35
N VAL A 139 1.40 -12.18 -15.48
CA VAL A 139 0.72 -11.29 -16.42
C VAL A 139 -0.68 -11.82 -16.73
N GLY A 140 -1.68 -10.99 -16.50
CA GLY A 140 -3.07 -11.25 -16.89
C GLY A 140 -3.54 -10.20 -17.90
N ILE A 141 -4.01 -10.63 -19.06
CA ILE A 141 -4.39 -9.76 -20.18
C ILE A 141 -5.89 -9.91 -20.45
N ALA A 142 -6.61 -8.78 -20.59
CA ALA A 142 -8.04 -8.75 -20.83
C ALA A 142 -8.51 -7.39 -21.36
N ARG A 143 -9.78 -7.29 -21.74
CA ARG A 143 -10.41 -6.06 -22.23
C ARG A 143 -10.73 -5.03 -21.15
N THR A 144 -10.74 -5.43 -19.87
CA THR A 144 -11.01 -4.53 -18.73
C THR A 144 -10.05 -4.79 -17.59
N LYS A 145 -9.85 -3.82 -16.70
CA LYS A 145 -8.97 -3.94 -15.53
C LYS A 145 -9.39 -5.07 -14.59
N THR A 146 -10.70 -5.22 -14.33
CA THR A 146 -11.21 -6.30 -13.47
C THR A 146 -10.96 -7.68 -14.08
N LEU A 147 -11.16 -7.83 -15.38
CA LEU A 147 -10.83 -9.07 -16.09
C LEU A 147 -9.32 -9.33 -16.12
N ALA A 148 -8.48 -8.30 -16.28
CA ALA A 148 -7.02 -8.46 -16.26
C ALA A 148 -6.53 -8.96 -14.88
N LYS A 149 -7.12 -8.49 -13.78
CA LYS A 149 -6.86 -9.04 -12.44
C LYS A 149 -7.29 -10.50 -12.31
N LEU A 150 -8.43 -10.86 -12.87
CA LEU A 150 -8.93 -12.23 -12.86
C LEU A 150 -8.04 -13.16 -13.70
N ALA A 151 -7.58 -12.68 -14.86
CA ALA A 151 -6.62 -13.39 -15.70
C ALA A 151 -5.28 -13.62 -14.97
N ASN A 152 -4.75 -12.61 -14.25
CA ASN A 152 -3.54 -12.75 -13.44
C ASN A 152 -3.74 -13.72 -12.27
N HIS A 153 -4.88 -13.70 -11.59
CA HIS A 153 -5.23 -14.70 -10.58
C HIS A 153 -5.17 -16.12 -11.17
N THR A 154 -5.73 -16.30 -12.36
CA THR A 154 -5.70 -17.58 -13.09
C THR A 154 -4.26 -17.96 -13.50
N ALA A 155 -3.45 -17.00 -13.95
CA ALA A 155 -2.05 -17.22 -14.30
C ALA A 155 -1.22 -17.71 -13.10
N LYS A 156 -1.48 -17.18 -11.90
CA LYS A 156 -0.83 -17.63 -10.66
C LYS A 156 -1.30 -19.00 -10.21
N ARG A 157 -2.61 -19.28 -10.32
CA ARG A 157 -3.20 -20.57 -9.92
C ARG A 157 -2.76 -21.71 -10.83
N LEU A 158 -2.67 -21.47 -12.13
CA LEU A 158 -2.32 -22.45 -13.16
C LEU A 158 -0.92 -22.22 -13.75
N GLN A 159 0.02 -21.73 -12.94
CA GLN A 159 1.34 -21.31 -13.42
C GLN A 159 2.10 -22.40 -14.19
N ALA A 160 1.97 -23.68 -13.79
CA ALA A 160 2.61 -24.79 -14.46
C ALA A 160 2.12 -24.98 -15.92
N HIS A 161 0.87 -24.64 -16.20
CA HIS A 161 0.26 -24.79 -17.52
C HIS A 161 0.36 -23.52 -18.37
N THR A 162 0.27 -22.37 -17.75
CA THR A 162 0.19 -21.05 -18.43
C THR A 162 1.55 -20.39 -18.61
N GLY A 163 2.59 -20.90 -17.94
CA GLY A 163 3.87 -20.22 -17.83
C GLY A 163 3.76 -18.87 -17.10
N GLY A 164 2.64 -18.62 -16.39
CA GLY A 164 2.38 -17.37 -15.64
C GLY A 164 1.90 -16.20 -16.51
N VAL A 165 1.38 -16.47 -17.72
CA VAL A 165 0.70 -15.51 -18.59
C VAL A 165 -0.66 -16.09 -18.99
N VAL A 166 -1.72 -15.30 -18.81
CA VAL A 166 -3.08 -15.66 -19.23
C VAL A 166 -3.69 -14.48 -19.96
N ASP A 167 -4.11 -14.74 -21.20
CA ASP A 167 -4.80 -13.79 -22.06
C ASP A 167 -6.24 -14.28 -22.25
N ILE A 168 -7.20 -13.48 -21.81
CA ILE A 168 -8.64 -13.71 -21.90
C ILE A 168 -9.36 -12.62 -22.69
N THR A 169 -8.70 -12.02 -23.65
CA THR A 169 -9.33 -11.08 -24.61
C THR A 169 -10.35 -11.78 -25.49
N ASP A 170 -10.17 -13.08 -25.74
CA ASP A 170 -11.11 -13.97 -26.39
C ASP A 170 -12.27 -14.35 -25.45
N ASP A 171 -13.52 -14.26 -25.97
CA ASP A 171 -14.74 -14.47 -25.19
C ASP A 171 -14.86 -15.90 -24.64
N PHE A 172 -14.41 -16.92 -25.36
CA PHE A 172 -14.46 -18.31 -24.90
C PHE A 172 -13.55 -18.52 -23.69
N LYS A 173 -12.31 -18.01 -23.75
CA LYS A 173 -11.36 -18.06 -22.65
C LYS A 173 -11.85 -17.25 -21.45
N ARG A 174 -12.39 -16.04 -21.69
CA ARG A 174 -13.01 -15.21 -20.65
C ARG A 174 -14.10 -15.97 -19.92
N ASP A 175 -15.04 -16.54 -20.65
CA ASP A 175 -16.18 -17.27 -20.10
C ASP A 175 -15.73 -18.49 -19.30
N TRP A 176 -14.71 -19.19 -19.76
CA TRP A 176 -14.12 -20.31 -19.01
C TRP A 176 -13.54 -19.83 -17.66
N VAL A 177 -12.78 -18.73 -17.65
CA VAL A 177 -12.22 -18.16 -16.42
C VAL A 177 -13.30 -17.71 -15.46
N LEU A 178 -14.33 -17.02 -15.98
CA LEU A 178 -15.46 -16.53 -15.17
C LEU A 178 -16.23 -17.67 -14.48
N ARG A 179 -16.49 -18.78 -15.19
CA ARG A 179 -17.20 -19.94 -14.63
C ARG A 179 -16.37 -20.70 -13.58
N ASN A 180 -15.04 -20.70 -13.73
CA ASN A 180 -14.12 -21.44 -12.87
C ASN A 180 -13.49 -20.58 -11.75
N THR A 181 -14.04 -19.39 -11.51
CA THR A 181 -13.57 -18.49 -10.44
C THR A 181 -14.73 -18.15 -9.50
N GLU A 182 -14.49 -18.40 -8.21
CA GLU A 182 -15.46 -18.05 -7.16
C GLU A 182 -15.61 -16.54 -7.02
N VAL A 183 -16.81 -16.06 -6.71
CA VAL A 183 -17.08 -14.62 -6.60
C VAL A 183 -16.24 -13.90 -5.56
N LYS A 184 -15.78 -14.61 -4.52
CA LYS A 184 -14.88 -14.06 -3.48
C LYS A 184 -13.48 -13.68 -4.00
N GLU A 185 -13.06 -14.26 -5.14
CA GLU A 185 -11.76 -13.98 -5.78
C GLU A 185 -11.83 -12.78 -6.74
N VAL A 186 -13.02 -12.22 -6.95
CA VAL A 186 -13.23 -11.04 -7.80
C VAL A 186 -12.72 -9.79 -7.06
N TRP A 187 -11.97 -8.97 -7.76
CA TRP A 187 -11.46 -7.69 -7.25
C TRP A 187 -12.58 -6.80 -6.72
N GLY A 188 -12.43 -6.28 -5.51
CA GLY A 188 -13.44 -5.46 -4.83
C GLY A 188 -14.50 -6.25 -4.06
N ILE A 189 -14.56 -7.57 -4.19
CA ILE A 189 -15.52 -8.43 -3.46
C ILE A 189 -14.88 -8.96 -2.18
N GLY A 190 -15.12 -8.26 -1.07
CA GLY A 190 -14.64 -8.68 0.25
C GLY A 190 -15.57 -9.67 0.95
N ARG A 191 -15.11 -10.25 2.08
CA ARG A 191 -15.82 -11.31 2.84
C ARG A 191 -17.32 -11.02 3.09
N ARG A 192 -17.66 -9.78 3.50
CA ARG A 192 -19.07 -9.42 3.78
C ARG A 192 -19.90 -9.41 2.50
N MET A 193 -19.34 -8.87 1.43
CA MET A 193 -19.97 -8.82 0.12
C MET A 193 -20.19 -10.23 -0.44
N THR A 194 -19.17 -11.10 -0.33
CA THR A 194 -19.27 -12.51 -0.72
C THR A 194 -20.48 -13.19 -0.09
N ALA A 195 -20.65 -13.08 1.24
CA ALA A 195 -21.77 -13.70 1.94
C ALA A 195 -23.14 -13.22 1.43
N HIS A 196 -23.27 -11.93 1.12
CA HIS A 196 -24.51 -11.38 0.57
C HIS A 196 -24.77 -11.85 -0.86
N LEU A 197 -23.74 -11.87 -1.73
CA LEU A 197 -23.86 -12.35 -3.10
C LEU A 197 -24.21 -13.85 -3.16
N GLU A 198 -23.55 -14.67 -2.34
CA GLU A 198 -23.82 -16.11 -2.24
C GLU A 198 -25.27 -16.39 -1.76
N ALA A 199 -25.78 -15.59 -0.80
CA ALA A 199 -27.18 -15.68 -0.36
C ALA A 199 -28.19 -15.34 -1.47
N MET A 200 -27.75 -14.60 -2.50
CA MET A 200 -28.56 -14.29 -3.71
C MET A 200 -28.34 -15.30 -4.84
N GLY A 201 -27.56 -16.37 -4.61
CA GLY A 201 -27.24 -17.37 -5.62
C GLY A 201 -26.06 -17.01 -6.54
N ILE A 202 -25.40 -15.86 -6.34
CA ILE A 202 -24.23 -15.39 -7.10
C ILE A 202 -22.99 -15.99 -6.47
N ARG A 203 -22.46 -17.08 -7.03
CA ARG A 203 -21.34 -17.86 -6.47
C ARG A 203 -20.07 -17.76 -7.29
N THR A 204 -20.18 -17.50 -8.58
CA THR A 204 -19.05 -17.42 -9.51
C THR A 204 -18.91 -15.99 -10.07
N ALA A 205 -17.76 -15.70 -10.64
CA ALA A 205 -17.54 -14.46 -11.38
C ALA A 205 -18.49 -14.36 -12.59
N MET A 206 -18.86 -15.50 -13.20
CA MET A 206 -19.86 -15.54 -14.28
C MET A 206 -21.24 -15.15 -13.78
N ASP A 207 -21.68 -15.62 -12.62
CA ASP A 207 -22.97 -15.26 -12.05
C ASP A 207 -23.03 -13.74 -11.79
N LEU A 208 -21.94 -13.17 -11.28
CA LEU A 208 -21.84 -11.72 -11.06
C LEU A 208 -21.85 -10.93 -12.37
N ALA A 209 -21.13 -11.40 -13.40
CA ALA A 209 -21.13 -10.77 -14.72
C ALA A 209 -22.50 -10.76 -15.40
N LYS A 210 -23.35 -11.76 -15.11
CA LYS A 210 -24.72 -11.90 -15.65
C LYS A 210 -25.80 -11.28 -14.77
N ALA A 211 -25.49 -10.84 -13.55
CA ALA A 211 -26.44 -10.24 -12.64
C ALA A 211 -26.94 -8.88 -13.18
N ASP A 212 -28.21 -8.56 -12.88
CA ASP A 212 -28.77 -7.27 -13.28
C ASP A 212 -28.00 -6.10 -12.64
N PRO A 213 -27.37 -5.22 -13.44
CA PRO A 213 -26.59 -4.10 -12.94
C PRO A 213 -27.39 -3.14 -12.06
N ARG A 214 -28.68 -2.91 -12.36
CA ARG A 214 -29.52 -2.02 -11.55
C ARG A 214 -29.76 -2.61 -10.17
N MET A 215 -30.08 -3.88 -10.09
CA MET A 215 -30.26 -4.60 -8.83
C MET A 215 -28.97 -4.56 -7.99
N LEU A 216 -27.80 -4.74 -8.62
CA LEU A 216 -26.50 -4.65 -7.92
C LEU A 216 -26.22 -3.25 -7.36
N ARG A 217 -26.56 -2.21 -8.13
CA ARG A 217 -26.43 -0.81 -7.71
C ARG A 217 -27.31 -0.48 -6.51
N ASP A 218 -28.58 -0.90 -6.57
CA ASP A 218 -29.59 -0.59 -5.55
C ASP A 218 -29.31 -1.34 -4.23
N LYS A 219 -28.89 -2.61 -4.32
CA LYS A 219 -28.62 -3.43 -3.13
C LYS A 219 -27.24 -3.20 -2.50
N PHE A 220 -26.27 -2.80 -3.30
CA PHE A 220 -24.88 -2.66 -2.84
C PHE A 220 -24.32 -1.27 -3.10
N SER A 221 -23.85 -1.02 -4.33
CA SER A 221 -23.29 0.28 -4.71
C SER A 221 -22.99 0.34 -6.22
N VAL A 222 -22.73 1.54 -6.73
CA VAL A 222 -22.21 1.76 -8.09
C VAL A 222 -20.86 1.05 -8.34
N VAL A 223 -20.07 0.80 -7.29
CA VAL A 223 -18.77 0.09 -7.42
C VAL A 223 -19.03 -1.37 -7.80
N VAL A 224 -19.96 -2.07 -7.14
CA VAL A 224 -20.29 -3.47 -7.46
C VAL A 224 -20.94 -3.58 -8.84
N GLU A 225 -21.80 -2.62 -9.21
CA GLU A 225 -22.35 -2.51 -10.57
C GLU A 225 -21.24 -2.42 -11.61
N LYS A 226 -20.27 -1.47 -11.43
CA LYS A 226 -19.13 -1.32 -12.34
C LYS A 226 -18.29 -2.60 -12.42
N THR A 227 -18.05 -3.26 -11.30
CA THR A 227 -17.33 -4.55 -11.26
C THR A 227 -18.04 -5.61 -12.12
N ALA A 228 -19.38 -5.73 -12.03
CA ALA A 228 -20.13 -6.67 -12.83
C ALA A 228 -20.07 -6.34 -14.34
N ARG A 229 -20.19 -5.07 -14.70
CA ARG A 229 -20.03 -4.60 -16.09
C ARG A 229 -18.65 -4.89 -16.65
N GLU A 230 -17.60 -4.66 -15.85
CA GLU A 230 -16.22 -4.97 -16.22
C GLU A 230 -16.02 -6.47 -16.48
N LEU A 231 -16.58 -7.33 -15.62
CA LEU A 231 -16.56 -8.78 -15.83
C LEU A 231 -17.31 -9.20 -17.10
N ALA A 232 -18.39 -8.49 -17.46
CA ALA A 232 -19.13 -8.69 -18.70
C ALA A 232 -18.36 -8.20 -19.95
N GLY A 233 -17.24 -7.51 -19.78
CA GLY A 233 -16.40 -7.00 -20.87
C GLY A 233 -16.64 -5.54 -21.22
N THR A 234 -17.44 -4.80 -20.45
CA THR A 234 -17.68 -3.37 -20.65
C THR A 234 -16.71 -2.55 -19.80
N PRO A 235 -15.73 -1.80 -20.38
CA PRO A 235 -14.80 -0.98 -19.63
C PRO A 235 -15.52 0.12 -18.83
N CYS A 236 -15.24 0.21 -17.54
CA CYS A 236 -15.77 1.21 -16.62
C CYS A 236 -14.67 1.93 -15.84
N LEU A 237 -13.43 1.45 -15.94
CA LEU A 237 -12.23 1.97 -15.31
C LEU A 237 -11.19 2.26 -16.38
N GLU A 238 -10.74 3.50 -16.46
CA GLU A 238 -9.65 3.93 -17.34
C GLU A 238 -8.33 3.84 -16.60
N LEU A 239 -7.21 3.96 -17.32
CA LEU A 239 -5.89 4.12 -16.69
C LEU A 239 -5.81 5.50 -16.04
N GLU A 240 -5.39 5.53 -14.78
CA GLU A 240 -5.07 6.77 -14.07
C GLU A 240 -3.61 7.13 -14.36
N GLU A 241 -3.38 8.12 -15.23
CA GLU A 241 -2.02 8.57 -15.61
C GLU A 241 -1.32 9.32 -14.47
N ALA A 242 -2.08 9.91 -13.55
CA ALA A 242 -1.56 10.62 -12.39
C ALA A 242 -2.45 10.37 -11.16
N ASP A 243 -1.81 10.15 -10.01
CA ASP A 243 -2.51 10.03 -8.75
C ASP A 243 -3.28 11.33 -8.44
N PRO A 244 -4.60 11.27 -8.16
CA PRO A 244 -5.33 12.45 -7.71
C PRO A 244 -4.79 12.92 -6.36
N PRO A 245 -4.88 14.23 -6.05
CA PRO A 245 -4.48 14.76 -4.74
C PRO A 245 -5.20 14.01 -3.62
N LYS A 246 -4.46 13.61 -2.58
CA LYS A 246 -5.04 12.92 -1.42
C LYS A 246 -6.01 13.84 -0.71
N GLN A 247 -7.21 13.35 -0.42
CA GLN A 247 -8.24 14.07 0.33
C GLN A 247 -7.97 14.07 1.84
N GLU A 248 -7.17 13.10 2.32
CA GLU A 248 -6.74 12.99 3.71
C GLU A 248 -5.30 12.45 3.78
N ILE A 249 -4.52 12.92 4.75
CA ILE A 249 -3.15 12.43 5.00
C ILE A 249 -3.07 11.85 6.40
N CYS A 250 -2.92 10.52 6.47
CA CYS A 250 -2.77 9.79 7.73
C CYS A 250 -1.31 9.41 7.99
N CYS A 251 -0.81 9.75 9.18
CA CYS A 251 0.43 9.20 9.72
C CYS A 251 0.14 8.49 11.04
N SER A 252 0.28 7.17 11.04
CA SER A 252 0.03 6.36 12.23
C SER A 252 1.04 5.22 12.36
N ARG A 253 1.49 4.94 13.58
CA ARG A 253 2.39 3.81 13.86
C ARG A 253 2.04 3.16 15.19
N MET A 254 2.22 1.87 15.24
CA MET A 254 2.30 1.15 16.51
C MET A 254 3.69 1.40 17.12
N PHE A 255 3.73 1.63 18.42
CA PHE A 255 4.98 1.78 19.16
C PHE A 255 5.72 0.42 19.25
N GLY A 256 7.05 0.46 19.29
CA GLY A 256 7.87 -0.73 19.48
C GLY A 256 7.72 -1.34 20.89
N LYS A 257 7.34 -0.50 21.85
CA LYS A 257 6.95 -0.89 23.22
C LYS A 257 5.67 -0.18 23.64
N ARG A 258 5.02 -0.66 24.70
CA ARG A 258 3.86 0.04 25.29
C ARG A 258 4.32 1.32 25.97
N LEU A 259 3.60 2.41 25.76
CA LEU A 259 3.83 3.70 26.42
C LEU A 259 2.77 3.92 27.49
N THR A 260 3.19 4.36 28.67
CA THR A 260 2.32 4.68 29.81
C THR A 260 2.32 6.17 30.12
N GLU A 261 3.37 6.89 29.74
CA GLU A 261 3.56 8.29 30.06
C GLU A 261 3.15 9.20 28.89
N LEU A 262 2.67 10.40 29.21
CA LEU A 262 2.24 11.39 28.23
C LEU A 262 3.40 11.94 27.37
N ALA A 263 4.57 12.16 27.96
CA ALA A 263 5.70 12.78 27.29
C ALA A 263 6.16 12.01 26.03
N PRO A 264 6.44 10.70 26.08
CA PRO A 264 6.81 9.94 24.88
C PRO A 264 5.66 9.82 23.86
N ILE A 265 4.39 9.86 24.29
CA ILE A 265 3.23 9.91 23.39
C ILE A 265 3.22 11.23 22.61
N LYS A 266 3.45 12.37 23.28
CA LYS A 266 3.58 13.69 22.62
C LYS A 266 4.73 13.71 21.61
N GLN A 267 5.88 13.13 21.93
CA GLN A 267 7.01 12.99 20.99
C GLN A 267 6.64 12.17 19.76
N ALA A 268 5.93 11.06 19.93
CA ALA A 268 5.46 10.24 18.83
C ALA A 268 4.46 10.99 17.94
N VAL A 269 3.50 11.70 18.56
CA VAL A 269 2.53 12.54 17.85
C VAL A 269 3.24 13.66 17.09
N ALA A 270 4.21 14.33 17.69
CA ALA A 270 5.02 15.37 17.03
C ALA A 270 5.75 14.82 15.80
N THR A 271 6.36 13.63 15.93
CA THR A 271 7.05 12.94 14.84
C THR A 271 6.09 12.60 13.69
N TYR A 272 4.88 12.10 14.01
CA TYR A 272 3.88 11.74 12.98
C TYR A 272 3.27 12.98 12.34
N THR A 273 3.11 14.07 13.11
CA THR A 273 2.64 15.36 12.58
C THR A 273 3.65 15.97 11.62
N ALA A 274 4.94 16.00 11.99
CA ALA A 274 5.99 16.49 11.11
C ALA A 274 6.02 15.69 9.78
N ARG A 275 5.84 14.37 9.86
CA ARG A 275 5.77 13.51 8.67
C ARG A 275 4.51 13.74 7.83
N ALA A 276 3.38 14.00 8.47
CA ALA A 276 2.13 14.33 7.75
C ALA A 276 2.24 15.69 7.07
N ALA A 277 2.82 16.70 7.74
CA ALA A 277 3.06 18.04 7.20
C ALA A 277 4.02 18.04 6.00
N GLU A 278 5.09 17.23 6.04
CA GLU A 278 5.99 17.01 4.90
C GLU A 278 5.23 16.50 3.66
N LYS A 279 4.34 15.49 3.85
CA LYS A 279 3.52 14.98 2.77
C LYS A 279 2.49 15.98 2.26
N LEU A 280 1.92 16.78 3.17
CA LEU A 280 0.96 17.82 2.84
C LEU A 280 1.61 18.88 1.94
N ARG A 281 2.81 19.36 2.30
CA ARG A 281 3.58 20.31 1.47
C ARG A 281 4.05 19.72 0.15
N ALA A 282 4.48 18.45 0.14
CA ALA A 282 4.87 17.76 -1.09
C ALA A 282 3.72 17.67 -2.12
N GLN A 283 2.46 17.69 -1.65
CA GLN A 283 1.25 17.77 -2.48
C GLN A 283 0.84 19.22 -2.81
N GLY A 284 1.51 20.22 -2.25
CA GLY A 284 1.13 21.63 -2.39
C GLY A 284 -0.12 22.03 -1.60
N SER A 285 -0.60 21.19 -0.68
CA SER A 285 -1.86 21.40 0.02
C SER A 285 -1.69 22.05 1.41
N VAL A 286 -2.80 22.58 1.93
CA VAL A 286 -2.97 23.01 3.32
C VAL A 286 -4.11 22.23 3.96
N CYS A 287 -4.18 22.13 5.29
CA CYS A 287 -5.29 21.51 6.00
C CYS A 287 -5.96 22.46 6.98
N LYS A 288 -7.28 22.35 7.12
CA LYS A 288 -8.06 23.14 8.08
C LYS A 288 -8.41 22.36 9.34
N ARG A 289 -8.43 21.02 9.27
CA ARG A 289 -8.81 20.13 10.39
C ARG A 289 -7.82 19.01 10.55
N MET A 290 -7.62 18.57 11.79
CA MET A 290 -6.86 17.37 12.08
C MET A 290 -7.53 16.53 13.16
N ARG A 291 -7.33 15.23 13.12
CA ARG A 291 -7.71 14.32 14.21
C ARG A 291 -6.46 13.65 14.77
N VAL A 292 -6.33 13.69 16.08
CA VAL A 292 -5.27 12.97 16.82
C VAL A 292 -5.92 11.89 17.64
N SER A 293 -5.46 10.66 17.53
CA SER A 293 -5.98 9.54 18.30
C SER A 293 -4.87 8.67 18.89
N ILE A 294 -5.16 8.12 20.08
CA ILE A 294 -4.30 7.17 20.77
C ILE A 294 -5.11 5.96 21.21
N ARG A 295 -4.48 4.77 21.21
CA ARG A 295 -5.16 3.55 21.63
C ARG A 295 -4.23 2.51 22.25
N THR A 296 -4.81 1.67 23.09
CA THR A 296 -4.16 0.48 23.67
C THR A 296 -4.14 -0.69 22.69
N GLY A 297 -3.60 -1.83 23.08
CA GLY A 297 -3.63 -3.07 22.30
C GLY A 297 -5.04 -3.65 22.21
N MET A 298 -5.68 -3.56 21.04
CA MET A 298 -7.09 -3.96 20.89
C MET A 298 -7.31 -5.47 20.79
N PHE A 299 -6.24 -6.23 20.47
CA PHE A 299 -6.33 -7.68 20.23
C PHE A 299 -5.88 -8.53 21.40
N ASN A 300 -5.13 -7.98 22.37
CA ASN A 300 -4.76 -8.70 23.56
C ASN A 300 -5.92 -8.66 24.57
N PRO A 301 -6.54 -9.80 24.96
CA PRO A 301 -7.64 -9.83 25.93
C PRO A 301 -7.24 -9.32 27.31
N ASP A 302 -5.98 -9.48 27.72
CA ASP A 302 -5.46 -9.12 29.03
C ASP A 302 -5.10 -7.63 29.18
N GLU A 303 -5.19 -6.84 28.11
CA GLU A 303 -4.95 -5.38 28.15
C GLU A 303 -6.27 -4.62 28.26
N ALA A 304 -6.34 -3.68 29.19
CA ALA A 304 -7.45 -2.74 29.30
C ALA A 304 -7.62 -1.95 27.98
N LYS A 305 -8.86 -1.90 27.46
CA LYS A 305 -9.17 -1.27 26.16
C LYS A 305 -9.46 0.20 26.34
N TYR A 306 -8.68 1.01 25.64
CA TYR A 306 -8.90 2.45 25.54
C TYR A 306 -8.57 2.93 24.13
N ALA A 307 -9.48 3.63 23.51
CA ALA A 307 -9.28 4.26 22.22
C ALA A 307 -10.06 5.59 22.19
N LYS A 308 -9.35 6.70 22.09
CA LYS A 308 -9.94 8.05 22.03
C LYS A 308 -9.19 8.88 21.01
N GLY A 309 -9.92 9.80 20.39
CA GLY A 309 -9.39 10.80 19.49
C GLY A 309 -10.06 12.15 19.74
N ALA A 310 -9.33 13.22 19.47
CA ALA A 310 -9.81 14.58 19.43
C ALA A 310 -9.74 15.13 18.02
N LEU A 311 -10.79 15.81 17.60
CA LEU A 311 -10.83 16.61 16.38
C LEU A 311 -10.39 18.03 16.74
N VAL A 312 -9.47 18.59 15.98
CA VAL A 312 -8.95 19.94 16.15
C VAL A 312 -9.24 20.72 14.88
N GLU A 313 -9.88 21.86 15.03
CA GLU A 313 -10.01 22.86 13.98
C GLU A 313 -8.88 23.88 14.13
N LEU A 314 -8.14 24.09 13.03
CA LEU A 314 -7.04 25.04 13.01
C LEU A 314 -7.56 26.47 12.81
N PRO A 315 -6.87 27.49 13.31
CA PRO A 315 -7.32 28.89 13.18
C PRO A 315 -7.48 29.29 11.70
N TYR A 316 -6.58 28.80 10.83
CA TYR A 316 -6.60 28.99 9.38
C TYR A 316 -6.06 27.73 8.68
N PRO A 317 -6.36 27.53 7.36
CA PRO A 317 -5.74 26.45 6.59
C PRO A 317 -4.22 26.64 6.56
N THR A 318 -3.47 25.58 6.92
CA THR A 318 -2.02 25.67 7.10
C THR A 318 -1.30 24.37 6.76
N ASN A 319 -0.02 24.48 6.42
CA ASN A 319 0.94 23.37 6.31
C ASN A 319 2.16 23.60 7.23
N ASP A 320 2.09 24.57 8.14
CA ASP A 320 3.13 24.86 9.11
C ASP A 320 3.30 23.72 10.11
N THR A 321 4.45 23.06 10.07
CA THR A 321 4.79 21.96 10.98
C THR A 321 4.74 22.38 12.45
N LEU A 322 5.10 23.62 12.80
CA LEU A 322 5.12 24.10 14.18
C LEU A 322 3.71 24.26 14.73
N LEU A 323 2.82 24.92 13.97
CA LEU A 323 1.42 25.10 14.36
C LEU A 323 0.70 23.75 14.46
N LEU A 324 0.86 22.91 13.45
CA LEU A 324 0.29 21.56 13.42
C LEU A 324 0.77 20.72 14.61
N THR A 325 2.08 20.76 14.93
CA THR A 325 2.65 19.98 16.04
C THR A 325 2.14 20.47 17.40
N ARG A 326 2.02 21.78 17.60
CA ARG A 326 1.44 22.34 18.84
C ARG A 326 0.01 21.84 19.02
N ALA A 327 -0.84 22.04 18.03
CA ALA A 327 -2.24 21.62 18.06
C ALA A 327 -2.37 20.10 18.28
N ALA A 328 -1.55 19.29 17.61
CA ALA A 328 -1.57 17.84 17.75
C ALA A 328 -1.14 17.37 19.14
N THR A 329 -0.11 17.96 19.73
CA THR A 329 0.38 17.57 21.07
C THR A 329 -0.55 18.01 22.20
N GLU A 330 -1.27 19.12 22.03
CA GLU A 330 -2.35 19.54 22.91
C GLU A 330 -3.54 18.58 22.82
N ALA A 331 -3.97 18.22 21.63
CA ALA A 331 -5.02 17.20 21.42
C ALA A 331 -4.66 15.84 22.02
N ALA A 332 -3.41 15.42 21.90
CA ALA A 332 -2.93 14.18 22.52
C ALA A 332 -3.04 14.23 24.06
N ALA A 333 -2.74 15.39 24.67
CA ALA A 333 -2.88 15.59 26.10
C ALA A 333 -4.35 15.54 26.57
N GLN A 334 -5.29 16.06 25.78
CA GLN A 334 -6.72 16.01 26.10
C GLN A 334 -7.29 14.60 26.11
N VAL A 335 -6.80 13.72 25.22
CA VAL A 335 -7.29 12.33 25.12
C VAL A 335 -6.49 11.33 25.95
N TYR A 336 -5.36 11.74 26.51
CA TYR A 336 -4.54 10.89 27.36
C TYR A 336 -5.22 10.61 28.71
N ARG A 337 -5.10 9.39 29.18
CA ARG A 337 -5.45 8.96 30.56
C ARG A 337 -4.30 8.12 31.13
N SER A 338 -3.91 8.42 32.36
CA SER A 338 -2.95 7.58 33.10
C SER A 338 -3.50 6.18 33.37
N GLY A 339 -2.63 5.23 33.61
CA GLY A 339 -3.00 3.84 33.92
C GLY A 339 -3.23 2.93 32.70
N PHE A 340 -3.19 3.46 31.48
CA PHE A 340 -3.32 2.66 30.25
C PHE A 340 -1.96 2.41 29.58
N ARG A 341 -1.85 1.27 28.89
CA ARG A 341 -0.66 0.86 28.12
C ARG A 341 -0.89 1.12 26.63
N TYR A 342 -0.53 2.30 26.16
CA TYR A 342 -0.77 2.72 24.79
C TYR A 342 0.11 1.97 23.77
N SER A 343 -0.48 1.57 22.66
CA SER A 343 0.17 0.79 21.61
C SER A 343 0.31 1.55 20.29
N LYS A 344 -0.52 2.57 20.06
CA LYS A 344 -0.55 3.29 18.77
C LYS A 344 -0.95 4.75 18.98
N ALA A 345 -0.33 5.64 18.22
CA ALA A 345 -0.84 6.98 17.97
C ALA A 345 -1.06 7.20 16.46
N GLU A 346 -1.95 8.13 16.15
CA GLU A 346 -2.34 8.46 14.79
C GLU A 346 -2.60 9.97 14.69
N VAL A 347 -2.11 10.57 13.61
CA VAL A 347 -2.42 11.94 13.17
C VAL A 347 -3.02 11.83 11.77
N LEU A 348 -4.22 12.38 11.62
CA LEU A 348 -4.95 12.46 10.37
C LEU A 348 -5.21 13.92 10.03
N LEU A 349 -4.64 14.40 8.93
CA LEU A 349 -4.94 15.72 8.35
C LEU A 349 -6.16 15.58 7.45
N MET A 350 -7.12 16.46 7.62
CA MET A 350 -8.44 16.44 7.00
C MET A 350 -8.79 17.82 6.44
N ASP A 351 -9.84 17.89 5.63
CA ASP A 351 -10.24 19.14 4.97
C ASP A 351 -9.05 19.78 4.26
N LEU A 352 -8.42 18.94 3.38
CA LEU A 352 -7.28 19.37 2.60
C LEU A 352 -7.76 20.26 1.46
N ARG A 353 -7.02 21.35 1.23
CA ARG A 353 -7.33 22.35 0.21
C ARG A 353 -6.11 22.64 -0.63
N GLN A 354 -6.35 22.86 -1.92
CA GLN A 354 -5.31 23.30 -2.85
C GLN A 354 -5.21 24.83 -2.85
N PRO A 355 -4.05 25.39 -3.18
CA PRO A 355 -3.94 26.85 -3.40
C PRO A 355 -4.98 27.31 -4.44
N GLY A 356 -5.75 28.35 -4.11
CA GLY A 356 -6.80 28.90 -4.96
C GLY A 356 -8.20 28.28 -4.81
N GLU A 357 -8.35 27.18 -4.04
CA GLU A 357 -9.68 26.59 -3.75
C GLU A 357 -10.44 27.29 -2.60
N PHE A 358 -9.82 28.23 -1.94
CA PHE A 358 -10.44 29.01 -0.88
C PHE A 358 -10.05 30.49 -0.98
N SER A 359 -10.99 31.37 -0.70
CA SER A 359 -10.72 32.79 -0.51
C SER A 359 -10.26 33.01 0.92
N ASP A 360 -9.14 33.72 1.10
CA ASP A 360 -8.74 34.18 2.40
C ASP A 360 -9.79 35.17 2.92
N ASP A 361 -10.22 35.01 4.16
CA ASP A 361 -10.97 36.02 4.84
C ASP A 361 -10.04 37.23 5.09
N LEU A 362 -10.38 38.37 4.54
CA LEU A 362 -9.58 39.63 4.66
C LEU A 362 -9.27 40.03 6.11
N PHE A 363 -10.03 39.52 7.07
CA PHE A 363 -9.88 39.79 8.50
C PHE A 363 -9.30 38.58 9.27
N ALA A 364 -9.11 37.43 8.63
CA ALA A 364 -8.53 36.27 9.29
C ALA A 364 -7.01 36.33 9.33
N VAL A 365 -6.45 35.85 10.42
CA VAL A 365 -5.01 35.62 10.51
C VAL A 365 -4.65 34.47 9.55
N THR A 366 -3.75 34.73 8.62
CA THR A 366 -3.25 33.75 7.65
C THR A 366 -1.81 33.35 7.97
N GLN A 367 -1.35 32.29 7.33
CA GLN A 367 0.05 31.86 7.42
C GLN A 367 0.97 32.95 6.86
N SER A 368 2.02 33.32 7.59
CA SER A 368 2.93 34.36 7.14
C SER A 368 3.89 33.84 6.06
N ALA A 369 4.29 34.72 5.14
CA ALA A 369 5.32 34.40 4.13
C ALA A 369 6.68 33.98 4.74
N ALA A 370 6.97 34.42 5.97
CA ALA A 370 8.18 33.98 6.68
C ALA A 370 8.07 32.50 7.09
N CYS A 371 6.87 32.06 7.47
CA CYS A 371 6.61 30.66 7.79
C CYS A 371 6.75 29.76 6.54
N ASP A 372 6.22 30.20 5.40
CA ASP A 372 6.36 29.46 4.13
C ASP A 372 7.81 29.28 3.73
N ARG A 373 8.63 30.33 3.85
CA ARG A 373 10.07 30.24 3.60
C ARG A 373 10.77 29.29 4.55
N LEU A 374 10.42 29.30 5.85
CA LEU A 374 10.99 28.40 6.84
C LEU A 374 10.65 26.93 6.54
N MET A 375 9.40 26.65 6.17
CA MET A 375 8.97 25.29 5.82
C MET A 375 9.63 24.78 4.53
N SER A 376 9.77 25.64 3.53
CA SER A 376 10.48 25.31 2.28
C SER A 376 11.95 25.00 2.54
N MET A 377 12.64 25.81 3.36
CA MET A 377 14.03 25.58 3.73
C MET A 377 14.21 24.28 4.54
N LEU A 378 13.28 23.98 5.45
CA LEU A 378 13.27 22.72 6.20
C LEU A 378 13.18 21.51 5.28
N ASP A 379 12.28 21.57 4.27
CA ASP A 379 12.10 20.50 3.31
C ASP A 379 13.32 20.36 2.37
N GLU A 380 13.90 21.47 1.94
CA GLU A 380 15.11 21.48 1.11
C GLU A 380 16.30 20.85 1.85
N ILE A 381 16.55 21.24 3.08
CA ILE A 381 17.62 20.66 3.91
C ILE A 381 17.42 19.16 4.09
N ASN A 382 16.21 18.75 4.44
CA ASN A 382 15.89 17.31 4.63
C ASN A 382 15.91 16.52 3.33
N GLY A 383 15.60 17.14 2.20
CA GLY A 383 15.73 16.54 0.88
C GLY A 383 17.19 16.31 0.48
N LYS A 384 18.06 17.31 0.73
CA LYS A 384 19.47 17.28 0.34
C LYS A 384 20.34 16.42 1.25
N TYR A 385 20.15 16.53 2.57
CA TYR A 385 21.05 15.91 3.57
C TYR A 385 20.44 14.68 4.25
N GLY A 386 19.23 14.33 3.87
CA GLY A 386 18.51 13.19 4.42
C GLY A 386 17.45 13.61 5.44
N ARG A 387 16.38 12.80 5.48
CA ARG A 387 15.21 13.05 6.33
C ARG A 387 15.59 13.12 7.82
N GLY A 388 15.11 14.19 8.50
CA GLY A 388 15.31 14.39 9.93
C GLY A 388 16.63 15.07 10.27
N THR A 389 17.42 15.52 9.28
CA THR A 389 18.60 16.37 9.48
C THR A 389 18.20 17.66 10.20
N MET A 390 17.13 18.30 9.73
CA MET A 390 16.49 19.40 10.42
C MET A 390 15.11 18.98 10.93
N ARG A 391 14.84 19.19 12.22
CA ARG A 391 13.59 18.81 12.88
C ARG A 391 13.22 19.76 13.99
N THR A 392 11.95 19.78 14.38
CA THR A 392 11.49 20.54 15.57
C THR A 392 12.00 19.87 16.84
N ALA A 393 12.25 20.64 17.90
CA ALA A 393 12.77 20.15 19.18
C ALA A 393 11.87 19.09 19.86
N SER A 394 10.59 19.07 19.52
CA SER A 394 9.63 18.06 20.01
C SER A 394 9.79 16.68 19.35
N VAL A 395 10.55 16.57 18.26
CA VAL A 395 10.81 15.32 17.55
C VAL A 395 12.16 14.75 18.02
N PRO A 396 12.16 13.61 18.71
CA PRO A 396 13.41 12.98 19.20
C PRO A 396 14.25 12.41 18.04
N ASP A 397 15.55 12.32 18.24
CA ASP A 397 16.46 11.71 17.28
C ASP A 397 16.33 10.18 17.24
N THR A 398 16.52 9.56 18.39
CA THR A 398 16.50 8.10 18.57
C THR A 398 15.45 7.73 19.61
N PRO A 399 14.16 7.68 19.22
CA PRO A 399 13.09 7.35 20.16
C PRO A 399 13.16 5.89 20.60
N ASP A 400 13.10 5.63 21.90
CA ASP A 400 13.06 4.29 22.49
C ASP A 400 11.74 3.53 22.21
N TRP A 401 10.70 4.27 21.81
CA TRP A 401 9.42 3.74 21.34
C TRP A 401 9.41 3.45 19.83
N GLY A 402 10.53 3.67 19.15
CA GLY A 402 10.66 3.45 17.71
C GLY A 402 10.23 2.06 17.28
N MET A 403 9.94 1.91 16.00
CA MET A 403 9.49 0.64 15.42
C MET A 403 10.60 -0.41 15.50
N ARG A 404 10.30 -1.59 16.04
CA ARG A 404 11.23 -2.73 16.05
C ARG A 404 11.32 -3.39 14.69
N ARG A 405 12.55 -3.71 14.28
CA ARG A 405 12.91 -4.44 13.06
C ARG A 405 14.16 -5.25 13.33
N GLU A 406 14.00 -6.35 14.07
CA GLU A 406 15.13 -7.13 14.58
C GLU A 406 15.79 -8.03 13.51
N MET A 407 15.04 -8.32 12.43
CA MET A 407 15.47 -9.20 11.34
C MET A 407 15.52 -8.46 10.00
N MET A 408 15.81 -7.14 10.02
CA MET A 408 15.87 -6.34 8.80
C MET A 408 17.12 -6.70 7.99
N SER A 409 16.92 -6.92 6.69
CA SER A 409 18.00 -7.07 5.72
C SER A 409 18.79 -5.76 5.54
N ARG A 410 19.97 -5.84 4.90
CA ARG A 410 20.69 -4.64 4.48
C ARG A 410 19.92 -3.87 3.43
N SER A 411 20.12 -2.56 3.40
CA SER A 411 19.57 -1.70 2.33
C SER A 411 20.51 -1.72 1.12
N TYR A 412 20.50 -2.83 0.42
CA TYR A 412 21.48 -3.16 -0.64
C TYR A 412 21.53 -2.16 -1.79
N THR A 413 20.49 -1.37 -2.02
CA THR A 413 20.38 -0.44 -3.14
C THR A 413 20.21 1.02 -2.72
N THR A 414 19.82 1.26 -1.46
CA THR A 414 19.45 2.60 -0.97
C THR A 414 20.44 3.19 0.04
N ARG A 415 21.49 2.43 0.42
CA ARG A 415 22.55 2.87 1.34
C ARG A 415 23.90 2.40 0.88
N ILE A 416 24.80 3.35 0.55
CA ILE A 416 26.15 3.07 0.03
C ILE A 416 27.00 2.28 1.04
N ASP A 417 26.86 2.56 2.34
CA ASP A 417 27.59 1.86 3.41
C ASP A 417 27.15 0.39 3.58
N GLN A 418 26.02 -0.01 2.99
CA GLN A 418 25.46 -1.35 3.06
C GLN A 418 25.54 -2.15 1.75
N LEU A 419 26.16 -1.59 0.72
CA LEU A 419 26.40 -2.31 -0.55
C LEU A 419 27.23 -3.58 -0.33
N TRP A 420 27.05 -4.58 -1.19
CA TRP A 420 27.94 -5.73 -1.25
C TRP A 420 29.33 -5.30 -1.66
N ARG A 421 30.32 -5.73 -0.90
CA ARG A 421 31.74 -5.60 -1.30
C ARG A 421 32.13 -6.87 -2.05
N VAL A 422 32.44 -6.73 -3.33
CA VAL A 422 33.01 -7.82 -4.14
C VAL A 422 34.50 -7.91 -3.78
N ARG A 423 34.97 -9.10 -3.44
CA ARG A 423 36.40 -9.40 -3.22
C ARG A 423 36.98 -10.00 -4.48
#